data_5baea508a35a6a2f1d627719e59318fd
#
_entry.id   5baea508a35a6a2f1d627719e59318fd
#
_cell.length_a   1.000
_cell.length_b   1.000
_cell.length_c   1.000
_cell.angle_alpha   90.00
_cell.angle_beta   90.00
_cell.angle_gamma   90.00
#
_symmetry.space_group_name_H-M   'P 1'
#
loop_
_entity.id
_entity.type
_entity.pdbx_description
1 polymer ?
#
loop_
_entity_poly.entity_id
_entity_poly.type
_entity_poly.pdbx_seq_one_letter_code
_entity_poly.pdbx_strand_id
1 'polypeptide(L)'
;MSGSRQYGGRSGADRVAERRRRFVAAGLELMGTKGIAATTLRGVAEEAGLAARYFAESFPTIEDLHLAVFDSIVAEVEERGLAAIADTEGSHRARARAALSALADVTLTDRRKGRIVLIEAVSSTALGPRRLAEAQRFAGIVAGLSGSETNPQTLDVQLAAQFVIGGVAETLTAVLVGAITIDREHLIDKLNELLFASLRAVRATAGTVRTG
;
A
#
# COMPACT_ATOMS: atom_id res chain seq x y z
N MET A 1 15.64 54.27 9.74
CA MET A 1 14.87 53.23 9.02
C MET A 1 15.68 51.93 9.08
N SER A 2 15.38 51.08 10.06
CA SER A 2 16.15 49.87 10.32
C SER A 2 15.50 48.71 9.63
N GLY A 3 16.14 48.21 8.57
CA GLY A 3 15.70 47.04 7.80
C GLY A 3 15.90 45.75 8.58
N SER A 4 14.82 45.18 9.08
CA SER A 4 14.81 43.83 9.65
C SER A 4 15.14 42.82 8.55
N ARG A 5 16.35 42.27 8.56
CA ARG A 5 16.70 41.09 7.77
C ARG A 5 15.98 39.87 8.35
N GLN A 6 14.95 39.45 7.71
CA GLN A 6 14.27 38.17 7.97
C GLN A 6 15.23 37.04 7.59
N TYR A 7 15.92 36.48 8.58
CA TYR A 7 16.76 35.30 8.45
C TYR A 7 15.81 34.09 8.31
N GLY A 8 15.64 33.57 7.11
CA GLY A 8 14.86 32.39 6.79
C GLY A 8 15.49 31.09 7.34
N GLY A 9 15.57 30.98 8.67
CA GLY A 9 16.00 29.76 9.35
C GLY A 9 14.84 28.80 9.45
N ARG A 10 14.95 27.60 8.80
CA ARG A 10 14.04 26.47 9.02
C ARG A 10 13.90 26.23 10.53
N SER A 11 12.67 26.06 11.00
CA SER A 11 12.39 25.84 12.44
C SER A 11 13.06 24.54 12.92
N GLY A 12 13.24 24.39 14.24
CA GLY A 12 13.73 23.12 14.80
C GLY A 12 12.86 21.94 14.37
N ALA A 13 11.55 22.13 14.32
CA ALA A 13 10.58 21.14 13.86
C ALA A 13 10.77 20.77 12.39
N ASP A 14 11.04 21.76 11.51
CA ASP A 14 11.30 21.48 10.07
C ASP A 14 12.55 20.63 9.88
N ARG A 15 13.59 20.86 10.68
CA ARG A 15 14.82 20.07 10.63
C ARG A 15 14.61 18.62 11.09
N VAL A 16 13.79 18.41 12.13
CA VAL A 16 13.42 17.06 12.60
C VAL A 16 12.60 16.34 11.53
N ALA A 17 11.59 17.00 10.96
CA ALA A 17 10.77 16.44 9.90
C ALA A 17 11.61 16.07 8.65
N GLU A 18 12.57 16.92 8.27
CA GLU A 18 13.48 16.65 7.16
C GLU A 18 14.38 15.43 7.44
N ARG A 19 14.96 15.32 8.63
CA ARG A 19 15.76 14.14 9.01
C ARG A 19 14.92 12.88 8.98
N ARG A 20 13.69 12.94 9.50
CA ARG A 20 12.75 11.80 9.47
C ARG A 20 12.47 11.34 8.03
N ARG A 21 12.20 12.27 7.10
CA ARG A 21 12.00 11.93 5.68
C ARG A 21 13.23 11.26 5.07
N ARG A 22 14.44 11.74 5.37
CA ARG A 22 15.69 11.15 4.89
C ARG A 22 15.89 9.72 5.43
N PHE A 23 15.58 9.47 6.69
CA PHE A 23 15.62 8.12 7.24
C PHE A 23 14.60 7.18 6.59
N VAL A 24 13.37 7.65 6.33
CA VAL A 24 12.35 6.85 5.62
C VAL A 24 12.82 6.53 4.20
N ALA A 25 13.40 7.49 3.48
CA ALA A 25 13.94 7.25 2.14
C ALA A 25 15.10 6.24 2.14
N ALA A 26 16.03 6.34 3.10
CA ALA A 26 17.12 5.38 3.29
C ALA A 26 16.60 3.99 3.69
N GLY A 27 15.57 3.94 4.55
CA GLY A 27 14.88 2.71 4.91
C GLY A 27 14.23 2.04 3.70
N LEU A 28 13.53 2.81 2.86
CA LEU A 28 12.95 2.31 1.60
C LEU A 28 14.02 1.69 0.69
N GLU A 29 15.17 2.37 0.53
CA GLU A 29 16.27 1.84 -0.27
C GLU A 29 16.79 0.51 0.27
N LEU A 30 17.13 0.47 1.56
CA LEU A 30 17.75 -0.72 2.16
C LEU A 30 16.76 -1.89 2.28
N MET A 31 15.55 -1.65 2.76
CA MET A 31 14.52 -2.69 2.86
C MET A 31 14.14 -3.25 1.49
N GLY A 32 14.01 -2.36 0.50
CA GLY A 32 13.62 -2.76 -0.86
C GLY A 32 14.72 -3.46 -1.66
N THR A 33 16.00 -3.22 -1.35
CA THR A 33 17.13 -3.82 -2.07
C THR A 33 17.76 -4.98 -1.31
N LYS A 34 17.99 -4.83 0.00
CA LYS A 34 18.68 -5.81 0.84
C LYS A 34 17.74 -6.65 1.72
N GLY A 35 16.48 -6.23 1.85
CA GLY A 35 15.47 -6.84 2.71
C GLY A 35 15.48 -6.28 4.14
N ILE A 36 14.37 -6.52 4.86
CA ILE A 36 14.17 -6.02 6.24
C ILE A 36 15.24 -6.55 7.19
N ALA A 37 15.56 -7.84 7.12
CA ALA A 37 16.52 -8.47 8.03
C ALA A 37 17.95 -7.89 7.93
N ALA A 38 18.32 -7.36 6.76
CA ALA A 38 19.62 -6.72 6.53
C ALA A 38 19.61 -5.21 6.80
N THR A 39 18.47 -4.63 7.13
CA THR A 39 18.30 -3.19 7.39
C THR A 39 18.60 -2.89 8.85
N THR A 40 19.75 -2.28 9.12
CA THR A 40 20.19 -1.93 10.47
C THR A 40 20.19 -0.42 10.69
N LEU A 41 20.06 0.03 11.95
CA LEU A 41 20.13 1.45 12.33
C LEU A 41 21.37 2.13 11.75
N ARG A 42 22.53 1.49 11.85
CA ARG A 42 23.79 2.03 11.34
C ARG A 42 23.75 2.17 9.82
N GLY A 43 23.32 1.13 9.11
CA GLY A 43 23.19 1.16 7.65
C GLY A 43 22.23 2.24 7.17
N VAL A 44 21.08 2.42 7.87
CA VAL A 44 20.12 3.48 7.56
C VAL A 44 20.72 4.88 7.80
N ALA A 45 21.49 5.06 8.89
CA ALA A 45 22.13 6.35 9.16
C ALA A 45 23.20 6.68 8.11
N GLU A 46 24.00 5.69 7.68
CA GLU A 46 25.00 5.81 6.61
C GLU A 46 24.34 6.15 5.28
N GLU A 47 23.29 5.43 4.89
CA GLU A 47 22.52 5.65 3.66
C GLU A 47 21.84 7.03 3.65
N ALA A 48 21.29 7.46 4.80
CA ALA A 48 20.69 8.78 4.94
C ALA A 48 21.74 9.93 4.95
N GLY A 49 23.02 9.63 5.09
CA GLY A 49 24.09 10.63 5.28
C GLY A 49 23.88 11.46 6.56
N LEU A 50 23.40 10.81 7.64
CA LEU A 50 23.12 11.42 8.92
C LEU A 50 23.88 10.70 10.04
N ALA A 51 24.23 11.46 11.10
CA ALA A 51 24.82 10.83 12.29
C ALA A 51 23.78 9.95 13.01
N ALA A 52 24.19 8.78 13.49
CA ALA A 52 23.33 7.78 14.14
C ALA A 52 22.55 8.35 15.36
N ARG A 53 23.09 9.34 16.05
CA ARG A 53 22.37 10.01 17.17
C ARG A 53 21.03 10.64 16.75
N TYR A 54 20.92 11.09 15.50
CA TYR A 54 19.66 11.68 14.99
C TYR A 54 18.60 10.64 14.69
N PHE A 55 18.98 9.35 14.60
CA PHE A 55 18.01 8.30 14.44
C PHE A 55 17.08 8.20 15.64
N ALA A 56 17.65 8.17 16.87
CA ALA A 56 16.88 8.11 18.12
C ALA A 56 15.95 9.32 18.32
N GLU A 57 16.27 10.49 17.74
CA GLU A 57 15.38 11.65 17.74
C GLU A 57 14.17 11.47 16.79
N SER A 58 14.28 10.59 15.81
CA SER A 58 13.28 10.38 14.75
C SER A 58 12.47 9.09 14.93
N PHE A 59 13.11 8.04 15.45
CA PHE A 59 12.53 6.70 15.61
C PHE A 59 13.05 6.07 16.89
N PRO A 60 12.16 5.58 17.79
CA PRO A 60 12.55 4.84 19.00
C PRO A 60 13.31 3.55 18.69
N THR A 61 12.87 2.81 17.67
CA THR A 61 13.45 1.51 17.25
C THR A 61 13.60 1.43 15.74
N ILE A 62 14.33 0.42 15.27
CA ILE A 62 14.42 0.15 13.83
C ILE A 62 13.08 -0.36 13.26
N GLU A 63 12.31 -1.06 14.07
CA GLU A 63 10.98 -1.53 13.73
C GLU A 63 10.01 -0.36 13.49
N ASP A 64 10.12 0.74 14.25
CA ASP A 64 9.33 1.95 14.02
C ASP A 64 9.68 2.61 12.67
N LEU A 65 10.94 2.54 12.24
CA LEU A 65 11.32 2.95 10.89
C LEU A 65 10.72 2.01 9.83
N HIS A 66 10.78 0.68 10.05
CA HIS A 66 10.18 -0.28 9.12
C HIS A 66 8.69 -0.01 8.92
N LEU A 67 7.96 0.22 10.02
CA LEU A 67 6.54 0.61 9.98
C LEU A 67 6.34 1.93 9.23
N ALA A 68 7.16 2.94 9.50
CA ALA A 68 7.03 4.23 8.82
C ALA A 68 7.29 4.13 7.30
N VAL A 69 8.21 3.28 6.86
CA VAL A 69 8.46 3.01 5.44
C VAL A 69 7.24 2.29 4.83
N PHE A 70 6.75 1.25 5.48
CA PHE A 70 5.56 0.52 5.04
C PHE A 70 4.34 1.46 4.92
N ASP A 71 4.05 2.23 5.97
CA ASP A 71 2.94 3.18 6.01
C ASP A 71 3.06 4.27 4.92
N SER A 72 4.29 4.71 4.60
CA SER A 72 4.50 5.68 3.51
C SER A 72 4.14 5.12 2.13
N ILE A 73 4.39 3.83 1.90
CA ILE A 73 4.02 3.16 0.64
C ILE A 73 2.51 2.97 0.57
N VAL A 74 1.89 2.53 1.67
CA VAL A 74 0.42 2.35 1.75
C VAL A 74 -0.28 3.69 1.53
N ALA A 75 0.21 4.77 2.16
CA ALA A 75 -0.34 6.12 1.97
C ALA A 75 -0.22 6.59 0.51
N GLU A 76 0.90 6.30 -0.18
CA GLU A 76 1.05 6.62 -1.60
C GLU A 76 0.06 5.82 -2.48
N VAL A 77 -0.15 4.53 -2.19
CA VAL A 77 -1.17 3.71 -2.89
C VAL A 77 -2.56 4.31 -2.70
N GLU A 78 -2.89 4.70 -1.47
CA GLU A 78 -4.18 5.29 -1.16
C GLU A 78 -4.39 6.65 -1.85
N GLU A 79 -3.42 7.55 -1.75
CA GLU A 79 -3.46 8.87 -2.38
C GLU A 79 -3.65 8.76 -3.90
N ARG A 80 -2.81 7.95 -4.57
CA ARG A 80 -2.91 7.75 -6.01
C ARG A 80 -4.19 7.03 -6.43
N GLY A 81 -4.63 6.04 -5.63
CA GLY A 81 -5.87 5.33 -5.86
C GLY A 81 -7.09 6.24 -5.76
N LEU A 82 -7.17 7.08 -4.71
CA LEU A 82 -8.25 8.05 -4.54
C LEU A 82 -8.25 9.11 -5.64
N ALA A 83 -7.09 9.64 -6.03
CA ALA A 83 -6.97 10.58 -7.14
C ALA A 83 -7.46 9.93 -8.45
N ALA A 84 -7.01 8.71 -8.77
CA ALA A 84 -7.44 7.99 -9.97
C ALA A 84 -8.95 7.72 -9.98
N ILE A 85 -9.55 7.41 -8.82
CA ILE A 85 -11.02 7.24 -8.68
C ILE A 85 -11.73 8.57 -8.93
N ALA A 86 -11.24 9.67 -8.37
CA ALA A 86 -11.85 10.99 -8.52
C ALA A 86 -11.81 11.50 -9.96
N ASP A 87 -10.70 11.24 -10.67
CA ASP A 87 -10.49 11.64 -12.05
C ASP A 87 -11.21 10.73 -13.07
N THR A 88 -11.79 9.60 -12.62
CA THR A 88 -12.48 8.64 -13.48
C THR A 88 -13.99 8.84 -13.45
N GLU A 89 -14.54 9.26 -14.56
CA GLU A 89 -15.99 9.29 -14.76
C GLU A 89 -16.56 7.89 -15.07
N GLY A 90 -17.84 7.68 -14.80
CA GLY A 90 -18.57 6.49 -15.19
C GLY A 90 -18.77 5.47 -14.07
N SER A 91 -18.70 4.17 -14.41
CA SER A 91 -19.14 3.08 -13.54
C SER A 91 -18.16 2.77 -12.39
N HIS A 92 -18.66 2.10 -11.35
CA HIS A 92 -17.81 1.53 -10.29
C HIS A 92 -16.70 0.64 -10.86
N ARG A 93 -16.96 -0.06 -11.97
CA ARG A 93 -15.98 -0.90 -12.66
C ARG A 93 -14.82 -0.09 -13.25
N ALA A 94 -15.11 1.07 -13.85
CA ALA A 94 -14.10 1.97 -14.38
C ALA A 94 -13.22 2.55 -13.24
N ARG A 95 -13.83 3.00 -12.17
CA ARG A 95 -13.14 3.53 -10.98
C ARG A 95 -12.28 2.46 -10.29
N ALA A 96 -12.79 1.23 -10.14
CA ALA A 96 -12.00 0.13 -9.58
C ALA A 96 -10.80 -0.21 -10.46
N ARG A 97 -10.96 -0.20 -11.79
CA ARG A 97 -9.84 -0.36 -12.73
C ARG A 97 -8.76 0.70 -12.53
N ALA A 98 -9.17 1.96 -12.39
CA ALA A 98 -8.24 3.06 -12.15
C ALA A 98 -7.47 2.90 -10.83
N ALA A 99 -8.15 2.48 -9.76
CA ALA A 99 -7.50 2.18 -8.47
C ALA A 99 -6.52 1.01 -8.56
N LEU A 100 -6.87 -0.07 -9.28
CA LEU A 100 -5.97 -1.21 -9.53
C LEU A 100 -4.76 -0.79 -10.36
N SER A 101 -4.94 0.11 -11.33
CA SER A 101 -3.85 0.69 -12.11
C SER A 101 -2.88 1.46 -11.22
N ALA A 102 -3.39 2.33 -10.33
CA ALA A 102 -2.57 3.08 -9.38
C ALA A 102 -1.79 2.16 -8.42
N LEU A 103 -2.42 1.09 -7.92
CA LEU A 103 -1.76 0.08 -7.09
C LEU A 103 -0.62 -0.62 -7.84
N ALA A 104 -0.87 -1.06 -9.08
CA ALA A 104 0.14 -1.70 -9.91
C ALA A 104 1.30 -0.74 -10.20
N ASP A 105 1.03 0.54 -10.47
CA ASP A 105 2.07 1.55 -10.69
C ASP A 105 2.99 1.71 -9.48
N VAL A 106 2.43 1.85 -8.28
CA VAL A 106 3.24 2.01 -7.06
C VAL A 106 4.09 0.76 -6.79
N THR A 107 3.51 -0.44 -6.99
CA THR A 107 4.15 -1.69 -6.56
C THR A 107 5.06 -2.33 -7.63
N LEU A 108 4.78 -2.14 -8.92
CA LEU A 108 5.53 -2.78 -9.99
C LEU A 108 6.54 -1.84 -10.66
N THR A 109 6.29 -0.51 -10.71
CA THR A 109 7.25 0.46 -11.28
C THR A 109 8.44 0.68 -10.34
N ASP A 110 8.18 0.93 -9.05
CA ASP A 110 9.23 0.90 -8.03
C ASP A 110 9.25 -0.46 -7.33
N ARG A 111 10.08 -1.36 -7.85
CA ARG A 111 10.17 -2.75 -7.33
C ARG A 111 10.55 -2.82 -5.85
N ARG A 112 11.22 -1.79 -5.29
CA ARG A 112 11.55 -1.70 -3.86
C ARG A 112 10.29 -1.61 -3.03
N LYS A 113 9.33 -0.77 -3.44
CA LYS A 113 8.03 -0.61 -2.77
C LYS A 113 7.23 -1.92 -2.83
N GLY A 114 7.10 -2.50 -4.02
CA GLY A 114 6.43 -3.80 -4.19
C GLY A 114 7.05 -4.88 -3.32
N ARG A 115 8.38 -5.01 -3.31
CA ARG A 115 9.07 -5.99 -2.46
C ARG A 115 8.71 -5.81 -0.98
N ILE A 116 8.72 -4.58 -0.47
CA ILE A 116 8.42 -4.32 0.95
C ILE A 116 6.99 -4.73 1.29
N VAL A 117 5.98 -4.27 0.55
CA VAL A 117 4.57 -4.47 0.92
C VAL A 117 4.02 -5.84 0.53
N LEU A 118 4.54 -6.46 -0.55
CA LEU A 118 4.03 -7.73 -1.07
C LEU A 118 4.83 -8.95 -0.57
N ILE A 119 6.13 -8.79 -0.27
CA ILE A 119 7.02 -9.90 0.07
C ILE A 119 7.51 -9.79 1.51
N GLU A 120 8.30 -8.76 1.83
CA GLU A 120 8.97 -8.62 3.12
C GLU A 120 7.97 -8.52 4.29
N ALA A 121 6.86 -7.80 4.10
CA ALA A 121 5.85 -7.62 5.13
C ALA A 121 5.11 -8.92 5.50
N VAL A 122 5.12 -9.94 4.64
CA VAL A 122 4.45 -11.24 4.90
C VAL A 122 5.15 -12.01 6.02
N SER A 123 6.48 -12.01 6.04
CA SER A 123 7.30 -12.76 6.99
C SER A 123 7.81 -11.93 8.16
N SER A 124 7.63 -10.62 8.12
CA SER A 124 8.09 -9.71 9.17
C SER A 124 7.17 -9.71 10.38
N THR A 125 7.72 -9.98 11.55
CA THR A 125 6.98 -9.90 12.83
C THR A 125 6.49 -8.49 13.14
N ALA A 126 7.24 -7.47 12.74
CA ALA A 126 6.87 -6.06 12.92
C ALA A 126 5.79 -5.60 11.93
N LEU A 127 5.91 -5.97 10.65
CA LEU A 127 5.01 -5.51 9.59
C LEU A 127 3.79 -6.41 9.38
N GLY A 128 3.84 -7.69 9.72
CA GLY A 128 2.76 -8.65 9.49
C GLY A 128 1.41 -8.21 10.03
N PRO A 129 1.29 -7.80 11.31
CA PRO A 129 0.04 -7.29 11.88
C PRO A 129 -0.47 -6.05 11.16
N ARG A 130 0.43 -5.11 10.79
CA ARG A 130 0.08 -3.88 10.08
C ARG A 130 -0.43 -4.18 8.67
N ARG A 131 0.27 -5.06 7.94
CA ARG A 131 -0.15 -5.56 6.62
C ARG A 131 -1.53 -6.19 6.66
N LEU A 132 -1.80 -7.03 7.68
CA LEU A 132 -3.11 -7.68 7.82
C LEU A 132 -4.22 -6.65 8.08
N ALA A 133 -3.98 -5.66 8.93
CA ALA A 133 -4.94 -4.59 9.19
C ALA A 133 -5.25 -3.79 7.92
N GLU A 134 -4.24 -3.48 7.10
CA GLU A 134 -4.45 -2.80 5.82
C GLU A 134 -5.21 -3.68 4.82
N ALA A 135 -4.90 -4.97 4.74
CA ALA A 135 -5.65 -5.90 3.89
C ALA A 135 -7.13 -5.96 4.28
N GLN A 136 -7.45 -5.99 5.57
CA GLN A 136 -8.83 -5.94 6.08
C GLN A 136 -9.52 -4.61 5.75
N ARG A 137 -8.83 -3.48 5.88
CA ARG A 137 -9.34 -2.16 5.53
C ARG A 137 -9.69 -2.08 4.02
N PHE A 138 -8.79 -2.54 3.16
CA PHE A 138 -9.05 -2.59 1.72
C PHE A 138 -10.16 -3.58 1.35
N ALA A 139 -10.24 -4.73 2.04
CA ALA A 139 -11.37 -5.66 1.86
C ALA A 139 -12.72 -5.01 2.20
N GLY A 140 -12.79 -4.18 3.23
CA GLY A 140 -13.96 -3.38 3.55
C GLY A 140 -14.37 -2.43 2.41
N ILE A 141 -13.41 -1.79 1.76
CA ILE A 141 -13.67 -0.93 0.58
C ILE A 141 -14.21 -1.76 -0.58
N VAL A 142 -13.59 -2.92 -0.88
CA VAL A 142 -14.05 -3.84 -1.93
C VAL A 142 -15.45 -4.36 -1.63
N ALA A 143 -15.75 -4.71 -0.39
CA ALA A 143 -17.08 -5.13 0.04
C ALA A 143 -18.16 -4.07 -0.27
N GLY A 144 -17.83 -2.79 -0.10
CA GLY A 144 -18.70 -1.67 -0.46
C GLY A 144 -19.06 -1.58 -1.95
N LEU A 145 -18.26 -2.19 -2.85
CA LEU A 145 -18.55 -2.27 -4.28
C LEU A 145 -19.61 -3.32 -4.63
N SER A 146 -20.06 -4.14 -3.66
CA SER A 146 -21.07 -5.19 -3.89
C SER A 146 -22.46 -4.64 -4.27
N GLY A 147 -22.67 -3.33 -4.10
CA GLY A 147 -23.90 -2.61 -4.47
C GLY A 147 -24.93 -2.54 -3.35
N SER A 148 -25.93 -1.64 -3.53
CA SER A 148 -26.92 -1.30 -2.51
C SER A 148 -27.90 -2.46 -2.15
N GLU A 149 -28.03 -3.45 -3.02
CA GLU A 149 -28.91 -4.61 -2.81
C GLU A 149 -28.28 -5.71 -1.95
N THR A 150 -26.96 -5.66 -1.76
CA THR A 150 -26.22 -6.66 -0.98
C THR A 150 -25.62 -6.00 0.24
N ASN A 151 -25.95 -6.51 1.45
CA ASN A 151 -25.36 -6.00 2.68
C ASN A 151 -23.85 -6.32 2.71
N PRO A 152 -22.95 -5.31 2.72
CA PRO A 152 -21.51 -5.53 2.74
C PRO A 152 -21.02 -6.20 4.03
N GLN A 153 -21.86 -6.31 5.05
CA GLN A 153 -21.55 -6.97 6.33
C GLN A 153 -21.85 -8.48 6.31
N THR A 154 -22.42 -9.03 5.24
CA THR A 154 -22.64 -10.47 5.15
C THR A 154 -21.30 -11.21 5.05
N LEU A 155 -21.22 -12.39 5.66
CA LEU A 155 -20.02 -13.23 5.67
C LEU A 155 -19.53 -13.53 4.24
N ASP A 156 -20.44 -13.84 3.33
CA ASP A 156 -20.11 -14.17 1.94
C ASP A 156 -19.45 -12.98 1.22
N VAL A 157 -19.96 -11.76 1.43
CA VAL A 157 -19.34 -10.54 0.85
C VAL A 157 -17.97 -10.29 1.46
N GLN A 158 -17.83 -10.47 2.77
CA GLN A 158 -16.54 -10.31 3.45
C GLN A 158 -15.50 -11.34 2.95
N LEU A 159 -15.91 -12.60 2.79
CA LEU A 159 -15.05 -13.67 2.25
C LEU A 159 -14.64 -13.37 0.80
N ALA A 160 -15.58 -12.95 -0.06
CA ALA A 160 -15.25 -12.58 -1.44
C ALA A 160 -14.31 -11.38 -1.50
N ALA A 161 -14.53 -10.36 -0.70
CA ALA A 161 -13.65 -9.20 -0.63
C ALA A 161 -12.23 -9.57 -0.15
N GLN A 162 -12.13 -10.39 0.90
CA GLN A 162 -10.85 -10.87 1.40
C GLN A 162 -10.12 -11.74 0.38
N PHE A 163 -10.84 -12.62 -0.34
CA PHE A 163 -10.30 -13.42 -1.44
C PHE A 163 -9.73 -12.53 -2.55
N VAL A 164 -10.47 -11.49 -2.94
CA VAL A 164 -10.02 -10.53 -3.96
C VAL A 164 -8.74 -9.82 -3.53
N ILE A 165 -8.67 -9.31 -2.30
CA ILE A 165 -7.48 -8.61 -1.80
C ILE A 165 -6.27 -9.55 -1.78
N GLY A 166 -6.44 -10.78 -1.29
CA GLY A 166 -5.39 -11.80 -1.30
C GLY A 166 -4.95 -12.17 -2.71
N GLY A 167 -5.91 -12.41 -3.61
CA GLY A 167 -5.64 -12.75 -5.01
C GLY A 167 -4.92 -11.65 -5.78
N VAL A 168 -5.30 -10.38 -5.57
CA VAL A 168 -4.61 -9.23 -6.15
C VAL A 168 -3.16 -9.15 -5.64
N ALA A 169 -2.96 -9.24 -4.32
CA ALA A 169 -1.62 -9.16 -3.74
C ALA A 169 -0.71 -10.30 -4.24
N GLU A 170 -1.22 -11.54 -4.27
CA GLU A 170 -0.45 -12.70 -4.75
C GLU A 170 -0.14 -12.62 -6.24
N THR A 171 -1.09 -12.15 -7.06
CA THR A 171 -0.87 -11.96 -8.50
C THR A 171 0.20 -10.89 -8.76
N LEU A 172 0.14 -9.75 -8.05
CA LEU A 172 1.17 -8.71 -8.15
C LEU A 172 2.54 -9.22 -7.68
N THR A 173 2.57 -10.06 -6.62
CA THR A 173 3.80 -10.74 -6.17
C THR A 173 4.38 -11.61 -7.28
N ALA A 174 3.56 -12.47 -7.91
CA ALA A 174 4.00 -13.35 -8.97
C ALA A 174 4.56 -12.59 -10.19
N VAL A 175 3.96 -11.45 -10.54
CA VAL A 175 4.48 -10.55 -11.58
C VAL A 175 5.77 -9.89 -11.14
N LEU A 176 5.83 -9.39 -9.91
CA LEU A 176 7.00 -8.72 -9.35
C LEU A 176 8.23 -9.64 -9.32
N VAL A 177 8.08 -10.91 -8.96
CA VAL A 177 9.19 -11.89 -8.95
C VAL A 177 9.46 -12.52 -10.31
N GLY A 178 8.65 -12.22 -11.34
CA GLY A 178 8.82 -12.74 -12.70
C GLY A 178 8.28 -14.15 -12.90
N ALA A 179 7.51 -14.69 -11.95
CA ALA A 179 6.82 -15.98 -12.09
C ALA A 179 5.68 -15.92 -13.14
N ILE A 180 5.09 -14.73 -13.31
CA ILE A 180 4.13 -14.45 -14.38
C ILE A 180 4.66 -13.27 -15.20
N THR A 181 4.73 -13.46 -16.53
CA THR A 181 5.01 -12.40 -17.49
C THR A 181 3.72 -12.04 -18.21
N ILE A 182 3.28 -10.81 -18.06
CA ILE A 182 2.02 -10.31 -18.60
C ILE A 182 2.15 -8.84 -18.94
N ASP A 183 1.46 -8.40 -19.99
CA ASP A 183 1.31 -6.97 -20.26
C ASP A 183 0.54 -6.27 -19.13
N ARG A 184 0.97 -5.04 -18.79
CA ARG A 184 0.41 -4.27 -17.69
C ARG A 184 -1.09 -4.03 -17.83
N GLU A 185 -1.53 -3.59 -19.00
CA GLU A 185 -2.95 -3.29 -19.25
C GLU A 185 -3.80 -4.55 -19.16
N HIS A 186 -3.28 -5.65 -19.71
CA HIS A 186 -3.94 -6.96 -19.62
C HIS A 186 -4.03 -7.46 -18.17
N LEU A 187 -2.99 -7.26 -17.35
CA LEU A 187 -3.00 -7.57 -15.93
C LEU A 187 -4.13 -6.81 -15.22
N ILE A 188 -4.19 -5.48 -15.40
CA ILE A 188 -5.19 -4.63 -14.74
C ILE A 188 -6.61 -5.01 -15.16
N ASP A 189 -6.82 -5.28 -16.45
CA ASP A 189 -8.12 -5.70 -16.96
C ASP A 189 -8.57 -7.04 -16.36
N LYS A 190 -7.66 -8.02 -16.24
CA LYS A 190 -7.96 -9.31 -15.64
C LYS A 190 -8.21 -9.22 -14.14
N LEU A 191 -7.42 -8.44 -13.39
CA LEU A 191 -7.68 -8.20 -11.97
C LEU A 191 -9.05 -7.54 -11.74
N ASN A 192 -9.40 -6.55 -12.56
CA ASN A 192 -10.70 -5.89 -12.50
C ASN A 192 -11.86 -6.84 -12.86
N GLU A 193 -11.69 -7.70 -13.86
CA GLU A 193 -12.66 -8.73 -14.24
C GLU A 193 -12.91 -9.71 -13.10
N LEU A 194 -11.84 -10.24 -12.49
CA LEU A 194 -11.89 -11.20 -11.38
C LEU A 194 -12.53 -10.58 -10.12
N LEU A 195 -12.22 -9.32 -9.81
CA LEU A 195 -12.84 -8.59 -8.71
C LEU A 195 -14.37 -8.59 -8.85
N PHE A 196 -14.88 -8.15 -10.01
CA PHE A 196 -16.32 -8.09 -10.21
C PHE A 196 -16.97 -9.45 -10.42
N ALA A 197 -16.25 -10.45 -10.91
CA ALA A 197 -16.74 -11.84 -10.97
C ALA A 197 -16.96 -12.40 -9.55
N SER A 198 -16.00 -12.21 -8.66
CA SER A 198 -16.10 -12.64 -7.26
C SER A 198 -17.29 -12.00 -6.52
N LEU A 199 -17.47 -10.68 -6.70
CA LEU A 199 -18.62 -9.98 -6.09
C LEU A 199 -19.97 -10.40 -6.70
N ARG A 200 -20.03 -10.74 -7.99
CA ARG A 200 -21.26 -11.27 -8.62
C ARG A 200 -21.62 -12.66 -8.12
N ALA A 201 -20.66 -13.53 -7.88
CA ALA A 201 -20.91 -14.89 -7.38
C ALA A 201 -21.68 -14.85 -6.05
N VAL A 202 -21.35 -13.92 -5.16
CA VAL A 202 -22.05 -13.74 -3.88
C VAL A 202 -23.50 -13.28 -4.07
N ARG A 203 -23.77 -12.41 -5.06
CA ARG A 203 -25.14 -11.95 -5.33
C ARG A 203 -26.04 -13.08 -5.83
N ALA A 204 -25.51 -13.98 -6.66
CA ALA A 204 -26.26 -15.10 -7.20
C ALA A 204 -26.73 -16.08 -6.10
N THR A 205 -25.86 -16.34 -5.10
CA THR A 205 -26.20 -17.22 -3.97
C THR A 205 -27.23 -16.59 -3.02
N ALA A 206 -27.19 -15.28 -2.79
CA ALA A 206 -28.15 -14.59 -1.94
C ALA A 206 -29.59 -14.57 -2.51
N GLY A 207 -29.75 -14.62 -3.84
CA GLY A 207 -31.05 -14.71 -4.53
C GLY A 207 -31.70 -16.08 -4.42
N THR A 208 -30.91 -17.16 -4.33
CA THR A 208 -31.42 -18.55 -4.32
C THR A 208 -31.96 -18.96 -2.95
N VAL A 209 -31.48 -18.36 -1.87
CA VAL A 209 -31.92 -18.65 -0.49
C VAL A 209 -33.28 -18.02 -0.16
N ARG A 210 -33.74 -17.04 -0.96
CA ARG A 210 -35.04 -16.35 -0.73
C ARG A 210 -36.25 -17.04 -1.37
N THR A 211 -36.08 -18.09 -2.14
CA THR A 211 -37.14 -18.78 -2.90
C THR A 211 -37.30 -20.25 -2.50
N GLY A 212 -36.79 -20.66 -1.32
CA GLY A 212 -36.98 -22.02 -0.78
C GLY A 212 -37.83 -22.01 0.48
#